data_43674d6c05a709ad8b3151003b683894
#
_entry.id   43674d6c05a709ad8b3151003b683894
#
_cell.length_a   1.000
_cell.length_b   1.000
_cell.length_c   1.000
_cell.angle_alpha   90.00
_cell.angle_beta   90.00
_cell.angle_gamma   90.00
#
_symmetry.space_group_name_H-M   'P 1'
#
loop_
_entity.id
_entity.type
_entity.pdbx_description
1 polymer ?
#
loop_
_entity_poly.entity_id
_entity_poly.type
_entity_poly.pdbx_seq_one_letter_code
_entity_poly.pdbx_strand_id
1 'polypeptide(L)'
;MYQIKKLIVCLDRTEMDATLVKFAAFIADTNQTKKIYFTNVIRNLHIPQEVLNEFPNLIEGMINERKTEMKKTVEQHFDREVPTEFAYVVKEGQLSKKILKLANEKSVDMILVGRKISLPGSGVLSQRLARRASCSLLIVPENSKPKLKKLLVPSDFSDYAREAMEVAISVAERSREKAEIICQNVFTVPSGYHFTGKSYDEFAAIMQTHAEINFKKFIRKIDTKSIKVKAVYTKDDDDDPVEDIIRVAKEINANGIIIGAKGRTAATALFIGSMAERLIQLNDQFPLLVTRPKGKNAGIIEYILEI
;
A
#
# COMPACT_ATOMS: atom_id res chain seq x y z
N MET A 1 -12.50 -4.34 12.90
CA MET A 1 -11.43 -3.32 13.02
C MET A 1 -10.23 -3.82 12.21
N TYR A 2 -9.68 -2.99 11.34
CA TYR A 2 -8.50 -3.33 10.53
C TYR A 2 -7.28 -3.47 11.45
N GLN A 3 -6.60 -4.61 11.41
CA GLN A 3 -5.45 -4.91 12.26
C GLN A 3 -4.42 -5.73 11.48
N ILE A 4 -3.15 -5.42 11.66
CA ILE A 4 -2.04 -6.11 11.02
C ILE A 4 -1.38 -7.03 12.04
N LYS A 5 -1.82 -8.30 12.09
CA LYS A 5 -1.25 -9.32 12.98
C LYS A 5 -0.05 -10.02 12.38
N LYS A 6 -0.01 -10.16 11.05
CA LYS A 6 1.09 -10.79 10.32
C LYS A 6 1.52 -9.91 9.17
N LEU A 7 2.81 -9.64 9.07
CA LEU A 7 3.43 -8.75 8.09
C LEU A 7 4.51 -9.50 7.31
N ILE A 8 4.57 -9.29 5.99
CA ILE A 8 5.77 -9.61 5.19
C ILE A 8 6.51 -8.31 4.90
N VAL A 9 7.83 -8.32 5.06
CA VAL A 9 8.74 -7.24 4.69
C VAL A 9 9.70 -7.75 3.63
N CYS A 10 9.67 -7.14 2.45
CA CYS A 10 10.50 -7.56 1.32
C CYS A 10 11.83 -6.82 1.34
N LEU A 11 12.91 -7.50 1.70
CA LEU A 11 14.26 -6.97 1.75
C LEU A 11 15.04 -7.36 0.49
N ASP A 12 15.90 -6.47 0.00
CA ASP A 12 16.66 -6.67 -1.23
C ASP A 12 18.18 -6.44 -1.10
N ARG A 13 18.67 -6.28 0.14
CA ARG A 13 20.08 -6.06 0.49
C ARG A 13 20.62 -4.73 0.00
N THR A 14 19.80 -3.69 0.09
CA THR A 14 20.19 -2.32 -0.20
C THR A 14 19.88 -1.41 0.99
N GLU A 15 20.27 -0.16 0.91
CA GLU A 15 19.97 0.86 1.93
C GLU A 15 18.48 1.01 2.22
N MET A 16 17.63 0.65 1.25
CA MET A 16 16.18 0.65 1.42
C MET A 16 15.71 -0.26 2.56
N ASP A 17 16.45 -1.34 2.83
CA ASP A 17 16.11 -2.32 3.88
C ASP A 17 16.01 -1.65 5.26
N ALA A 18 16.90 -0.72 5.57
CA ALA A 18 16.87 0.05 6.81
C ALA A 18 15.55 0.84 6.96
N THR A 19 15.09 1.47 5.87
CA THR A 19 13.81 2.19 5.85
C THR A 19 12.64 1.23 6.07
N LEU A 20 12.64 0.08 5.38
CA LEU A 20 11.56 -0.91 5.51
C LEU A 20 11.50 -1.53 6.92
N VAL A 21 12.65 -1.79 7.54
CA VAL A 21 12.71 -2.31 8.93
C VAL A 21 12.14 -1.29 9.91
N LYS A 22 12.46 0.01 9.78
CA LYS A 22 11.88 1.07 10.61
C LYS A 22 10.36 1.19 10.43
N PHE A 23 9.86 1.06 9.20
CA PHE A 23 8.41 1.01 8.96
C PHE A 23 7.77 -0.25 9.57
N ALA A 24 8.43 -1.40 9.48
CA ALA A 24 7.96 -2.64 10.11
C ALA A 24 7.89 -2.51 11.65
N ALA A 25 8.88 -1.89 12.27
CA ALA A 25 8.91 -1.60 13.70
C ALA A 25 7.75 -0.68 14.10
N PHE A 26 7.53 0.40 13.34
CA PHE A 26 6.43 1.32 13.57
C PHE A 26 5.06 0.65 13.41
N ILE A 27 4.87 -0.20 12.40
CA ILE A 27 3.64 -0.97 12.19
C ILE A 27 3.43 -1.95 13.35
N ALA A 28 4.48 -2.62 13.80
CA ALA A 28 4.41 -3.58 14.89
C ALA A 28 3.98 -2.92 16.20
N ASP A 29 4.55 -1.77 16.53
CA ASP A 29 4.22 -0.98 17.72
C ASP A 29 2.74 -0.52 17.68
N THR A 30 2.29 0.05 16.55
CA THR A 30 0.93 0.59 16.42
C THR A 30 -0.16 -0.47 16.28
N ASN A 31 0.16 -1.68 15.79
CA ASN A 31 -0.83 -2.73 15.54
C ASN A 31 -0.72 -3.93 16.48
N GLN A 32 0.27 -3.97 17.38
CA GLN A 32 0.59 -5.16 18.17
C GLN A 32 0.74 -6.40 17.27
N THR A 33 1.58 -6.24 16.23
CA THR A 33 1.82 -7.28 15.23
C THR A 33 2.44 -8.51 15.90
N LYS A 34 1.86 -9.68 15.66
CA LYS A 34 2.31 -10.92 16.30
C LYS A 34 3.52 -11.52 15.61
N LYS A 35 3.58 -11.41 14.26
CA LYS A 35 4.63 -12.04 13.48
C LYS A 35 5.03 -11.23 12.26
N ILE A 36 6.34 -11.09 12.04
CA ILE A 36 6.91 -10.45 10.86
C ILE A 36 7.78 -11.47 10.12
N TYR A 37 7.54 -11.61 8.82
CA TYR A 37 8.36 -12.39 7.90
C TYR A 37 9.24 -11.43 7.10
N PHE A 38 10.53 -11.35 7.46
CA PHE A 38 11.53 -10.67 6.64
C PHE A 38 11.93 -11.61 5.51
N THR A 39 11.67 -11.22 4.27
CA THR A 39 11.87 -12.11 3.12
C THR A 39 12.80 -11.51 2.09
N ASN A 40 13.70 -12.34 1.57
CA ASN A 40 14.52 -12.07 0.41
C ASN A 40 14.28 -13.15 -0.65
N VAL A 41 14.25 -12.77 -1.93
CA VAL A 41 14.11 -13.74 -3.03
C VAL A 41 15.32 -13.65 -3.94
N ILE A 42 16.03 -14.74 -4.04
CA ILE A 42 17.15 -14.92 -4.98
C ILE A 42 16.58 -15.17 -6.35
N ARG A 43 16.92 -14.32 -7.33
CA ARG A 43 16.56 -14.57 -8.72
C ARG A 43 17.47 -15.64 -9.28
N ASN A 44 16.88 -16.73 -9.79
CA ASN A 44 17.51 -17.83 -10.50
C ASN A 44 19.03 -18.05 -10.23
N LEU A 45 19.33 -18.99 -9.36
CA LEU A 45 20.66 -19.54 -9.23
C LEU A 45 20.86 -20.52 -10.41
N HIS A 46 21.25 -20.03 -11.58
CA HIS A 46 21.66 -20.93 -12.68
C HIS A 46 23.02 -21.54 -12.37
N ILE A 47 23.08 -22.42 -11.37
CA ILE A 47 24.27 -23.15 -11.00
C ILE A 47 24.25 -24.48 -11.74
N PRO A 48 25.28 -24.79 -12.58
CA PRO A 48 25.40 -26.08 -13.22
C PRO A 48 25.39 -27.23 -12.22
N GLN A 49 24.80 -28.36 -12.62
CA GLN A 49 24.70 -29.53 -11.72
C GLN A 49 26.06 -30.06 -11.30
N GLU A 50 27.06 -29.96 -12.17
CA GLU A 50 28.44 -30.35 -11.89
C GLU A 50 29.01 -29.56 -10.70
N VAL A 51 28.75 -28.25 -10.66
CA VAL A 51 29.17 -27.37 -9.55
C VAL A 51 28.45 -27.75 -8.26
N LEU A 52 27.14 -28.07 -8.33
CA LEU A 52 26.39 -28.51 -7.15
C LEU A 52 26.85 -29.89 -6.63
N ASN A 53 27.32 -30.76 -7.52
CA ASN A 53 27.88 -32.05 -7.13
C ASN A 53 29.26 -31.86 -6.42
N GLU A 54 30.05 -30.89 -6.91
CA GLU A 54 31.36 -30.55 -6.28
C GLU A 54 31.17 -29.78 -4.96
N PHE A 55 30.16 -28.90 -4.89
CA PHE A 55 29.88 -28.04 -3.72
C PHE A 55 28.43 -28.22 -3.22
N PRO A 56 28.07 -29.33 -2.59
CA PRO A 56 26.69 -29.67 -2.24
C PRO A 56 26.04 -28.70 -1.26
N ASN A 57 26.83 -28.00 -0.44
CA ASN A 57 26.34 -27.03 0.56
C ASN A 57 26.28 -25.59 0.04
N LEU A 58 26.57 -25.33 -1.25
CA LEU A 58 26.68 -23.99 -1.82
C LEU A 58 25.36 -23.21 -1.67
N ILE A 59 24.24 -23.79 -2.06
CA ILE A 59 22.93 -23.13 -1.97
C ILE A 59 22.54 -22.87 -0.51
N GLU A 60 22.77 -23.84 0.36
CA GLU A 60 22.49 -23.69 1.79
C GLU A 60 23.35 -22.58 2.42
N GLY A 61 24.63 -22.53 2.08
CA GLY A 61 25.54 -21.46 2.48
C GLY A 61 25.02 -20.08 2.08
N MET A 62 24.64 -19.92 0.80
CA MET A 62 24.08 -18.67 0.29
C MET A 62 22.78 -18.26 1.00
N ILE A 63 21.89 -19.20 1.29
CA ILE A 63 20.65 -18.96 2.02
C ILE A 63 20.95 -18.51 3.45
N ASN A 64 21.88 -19.17 4.13
CA ASN A 64 22.25 -18.87 5.52
C ASN A 64 22.95 -17.52 5.63
N GLU A 65 23.84 -17.19 4.69
CA GLU A 65 24.44 -15.86 4.59
C GLU A 65 23.38 -14.75 4.52
N ARG A 66 22.42 -14.89 3.58
CA ARG A 66 21.33 -13.91 3.42
C ARG A 66 20.45 -13.76 4.66
N LYS A 67 20.14 -14.88 5.34
CA LYS A 67 19.41 -14.83 6.62
C LYS A 67 20.19 -14.08 7.69
N THR A 68 21.50 -14.29 7.76
CA THR A 68 22.39 -13.62 8.72
C THR A 68 22.44 -12.12 8.46
N GLU A 69 22.58 -11.71 7.19
CA GLU A 69 22.56 -10.30 6.82
C GLU A 69 21.22 -9.63 7.14
N MET A 70 20.09 -10.28 6.78
CA MET A 70 18.76 -9.77 7.13
C MET A 70 18.59 -9.62 8.65
N LYS A 71 19.06 -10.60 9.42
CA LYS A 71 19.01 -10.56 10.88
C LYS A 71 19.79 -9.37 11.42
N LYS A 72 21.02 -9.16 10.94
CA LYS A 72 21.86 -8.02 11.31
C LYS A 72 21.17 -6.68 10.99
N THR A 73 20.59 -6.55 9.80
CA THR A 73 19.86 -5.32 9.39
C THR A 73 18.65 -5.08 10.30
N VAL A 74 17.90 -6.13 10.64
CA VAL A 74 16.75 -6.01 11.55
C VAL A 74 17.20 -5.62 12.96
N GLU A 75 18.24 -6.25 13.51
CA GLU A 75 18.80 -5.91 14.82
C GLU A 75 19.29 -4.45 14.90
N GLN A 76 19.82 -3.90 13.81
CA GLN A 76 20.31 -2.52 13.74
C GLN A 76 19.21 -1.47 13.60
N HIS A 77 18.08 -1.79 12.97
CA HIS A 77 17.09 -0.80 12.54
C HIS A 77 15.68 -1.01 13.09
N PHE A 78 15.42 -2.14 13.76
CA PHE A 78 14.15 -2.37 14.44
C PHE A 78 14.20 -1.74 15.84
N ASP A 79 13.81 -0.48 15.93
CA ASP A 79 14.00 0.42 17.07
C ASP A 79 12.82 0.39 18.09
N ARG A 80 12.06 -0.70 18.14
CA ARG A 80 10.89 -0.84 18.99
C ARG A 80 10.94 -2.13 19.80
N GLU A 81 10.65 -2.03 21.08
CA GLU A 81 10.44 -3.19 21.95
C GLU A 81 8.96 -3.61 21.89
N VAL A 82 8.68 -4.61 21.07
CA VAL A 82 7.34 -5.17 20.90
C VAL A 82 7.41 -6.70 20.96
N PRO A 83 6.37 -7.37 21.53
CA PRO A 83 6.34 -8.82 21.63
C PRO A 83 5.98 -9.44 20.26
N THR A 84 6.88 -9.27 19.28
CA THR A 84 6.69 -9.70 17.90
C THR A 84 7.67 -10.82 17.57
N GLU A 85 7.17 -11.92 17.02
CA GLU A 85 7.99 -13.02 16.50
C GLU A 85 8.56 -12.67 15.14
N PHE A 86 9.85 -12.88 14.90
CA PHE A 86 10.53 -12.69 13.63
C PHE A 86 10.82 -14.01 12.94
N ALA A 87 10.62 -14.04 11.62
CA ALA A 87 11.03 -15.15 10.77
C ALA A 87 11.78 -14.62 9.56
N TYR A 88 12.94 -15.21 9.27
CA TYR A 88 13.78 -14.85 8.14
C TYR A 88 13.63 -15.90 7.04
N VAL A 89 13.05 -15.49 5.91
CA VAL A 89 12.67 -16.38 4.83
C VAL A 89 13.42 -16.02 3.56
N VAL A 90 14.23 -16.93 3.06
CA VAL A 90 14.88 -16.82 1.76
C VAL A 90 14.22 -17.83 0.81
N LYS A 91 13.83 -17.36 -0.37
CA LYS A 91 13.25 -18.17 -1.43
C LYS A 91 14.02 -17.96 -2.72
N GLU A 92 13.98 -18.95 -3.61
CA GLU A 92 14.55 -18.85 -4.94
C GLU A 92 13.45 -18.78 -6.01
N GLY A 93 13.63 -17.97 -7.04
CA GLY A 93 12.80 -17.90 -8.23
C GLY A 93 12.21 -16.54 -8.52
N GLN A 94 11.04 -16.50 -9.17
CA GLN A 94 10.39 -15.27 -9.59
C GLN A 94 9.87 -14.48 -8.38
N LEU A 95 10.39 -13.27 -8.17
CA LEU A 95 10.18 -12.42 -6.99
C LEU A 95 8.70 -12.27 -6.61
N SER A 96 7.86 -11.78 -7.52
CA SER A 96 6.44 -11.56 -7.22
C SER A 96 5.70 -12.86 -6.92
N LYS A 97 5.97 -13.96 -7.65
CA LYS A 97 5.34 -15.26 -7.39
C LYS A 97 5.69 -15.80 -6.00
N LYS A 98 6.96 -15.72 -5.60
CA LYS A 98 7.40 -16.26 -4.29
C LYS A 98 6.87 -15.43 -3.12
N ILE A 99 6.78 -14.10 -3.26
CA ILE A 99 6.17 -13.22 -2.24
C ILE A 99 4.67 -13.52 -2.11
N LEU A 100 3.92 -13.60 -3.22
CA LEU A 100 2.49 -13.89 -3.19
C LEU A 100 2.19 -15.27 -2.61
N LYS A 101 2.97 -16.30 -2.99
CA LYS A 101 2.86 -17.64 -2.42
C LYS A 101 3.09 -17.62 -0.91
N LEU A 102 4.15 -16.97 -0.45
CA LEU A 102 4.43 -16.82 0.99
C LEU A 102 3.30 -16.07 1.72
N ALA A 103 2.76 -15.01 1.11
CA ALA A 103 1.67 -14.23 1.69
C ALA A 103 0.40 -15.08 1.90
N ASN A 104 0.05 -15.92 0.94
CA ASN A 104 -1.08 -16.83 1.04
C ASN A 104 -0.82 -17.96 2.04
N GLU A 105 0.32 -18.67 1.95
CA GLU A 105 0.71 -19.74 2.88
C GLU A 105 0.68 -19.31 4.35
N LYS A 106 1.12 -18.08 4.62
CA LYS A 106 1.17 -17.54 5.99
C LYS A 106 -0.06 -16.75 6.37
N SER A 107 -0.99 -16.54 5.42
CA SER A 107 -2.21 -15.74 5.60
C SER A 107 -1.89 -14.38 6.21
N VAL A 108 -0.97 -13.61 5.59
CA VAL A 108 -0.55 -12.32 6.10
C VAL A 108 -1.61 -11.24 5.86
N ASP A 109 -1.56 -10.17 6.65
CA ASP A 109 -2.48 -9.05 6.56
C ASP A 109 -1.97 -7.96 5.63
N MET A 110 -0.63 -7.85 5.51
CA MET A 110 0.02 -6.82 4.71
C MET A 110 1.38 -7.30 4.17
N ILE A 111 1.70 -6.82 2.97
CA ILE A 111 3.03 -6.90 2.39
C ILE A 111 3.62 -5.48 2.38
N LEU A 112 4.85 -5.33 2.85
CA LEU A 112 5.63 -4.10 2.85
C LEU A 112 6.76 -4.20 1.83
N VAL A 113 6.79 -3.28 0.87
CA VAL A 113 7.81 -3.21 -0.18
C VAL A 113 8.38 -1.81 -0.32
N GLY A 114 9.63 -1.73 -0.72
CA GLY A 114 10.30 -0.47 -1.06
C GLY A 114 10.06 -0.04 -2.51
N ARG A 115 10.10 1.27 -2.73
CA ARG A 115 10.17 1.90 -4.04
C ARG A 115 11.43 2.75 -4.13
N LYS A 116 12.35 2.37 -4.99
CA LYS A 116 13.57 3.11 -5.27
C LYS A 116 13.30 4.12 -6.37
N ILE A 117 13.57 5.38 -6.10
CA ILE A 117 13.36 6.47 -7.06
C ILE A 117 14.48 6.44 -8.11
N SER A 118 15.69 6.11 -7.67
CA SER A 118 16.90 6.09 -8.49
C SER A 118 16.95 4.97 -9.54
N LEU A 119 16.06 3.94 -9.44
CA LEU A 119 16.10 2.78 -10.34
C LEU A 119 14.91 2.77 -11.31
N PRO A 120 15.14 2.88 -12.63
CA PRO A 120 14.10 2.69 -13.63
C PRO A 120 13.39 1.33 -13.45
N GLY A 121 12.05 1.33 -13.49
CA GLY A 121 11.25 0.12 -13.34
C GLY A 121 11.03 -0.35 -11.90
N SER A 122 11.45 0.40 -10.88
CA SER A 122 11.26 0.03 -9.47
C SER A 122 9.79 -0.17 -9.06
N GLY A 123 8.84 0.41 -9.77
CA GLY A 123 7.40 0.24 -9.54
C GLY A 123 6.80 -1.08 -10.03
N VAL A 124 7.50 -1.84 -10.89
CA VAL A 124 6.96 -3.07 -11.52
C VAL A 124 6.60 -4.15 -10.49
N LEU A 125 7.42 -4.33 -9.45
CA LEU A 125 7.12 -5.28 -8.38
C LEU A 125 5.83 -4.87 -7.66
N SER A 126 5.73 -3.61 -7.25
CA SER A 126 4.57 -3.07 -6.53
C SER A 126 3.29 -3.23 -7.34
N GLN A 127 3.31 -2.97 -8.66
CA GLN A 127 2.17 -3.18 -9.55
C GLN A 127 1.76 -4.65 -9.63
N ARG A 128 2.73 -5.58 -9.79
CA ARG A 128 2.45 -7.02 -9.84
C ARG A 128 1.84 -7.54 -8.53
N LEU A 129 2.37 -7.06 -7.39
CA LEU A 129 1.83 -7.42 -6.08
C LEU A 129 0.44 -6.81 -5.88
N ALA A 130 0.25 -5.53 -6.19
CA ALA A 130 -1.04 -4.86 -6.05
C ALA A 130 -2.16 -5.50 -6.87
N ARG A 131 -1.85 -6.01 -8.06
CA ARG A 131 -2.83 -6.72 -8.90
C ARG A 131 -3.24 -8.09 -8.32
N ARG A 132 -2.36 -8.79 -7.61
CA ARG A 132 -2.52 -10.21 -7.28
C ARG A 132 -2.55 -10.54 -5.79
N ALA A 133 -2.12 -9.63 -4.91
CA ALA A 133 -2.12 -9.89 -3.48
C ALA A 133 -3.53 -10.03 -2.92
N SER A 134 -3.75 -11.00 -2.03
CA SER A 134 -4.99 -11.19 -1.27
C SER A 134 -5.08 -10.32 -0.02
N CYS A 135 -4.01 -9.58 0.29
CA CYS A 135 -3.87 -8.72 1.46
C CYS A 135 -3.48 -7.29 1.05
N SER A 136 -3.47 -6.39 2.01
CA SER A 136 -3.05 -5.00 1.78
C SER A 136 -1.58 -4.91 1.37
N LEU A 137 -1.23 -3.86 0.63
CA LEU A 137 0.13 -3.58 0.17
C LEU A 137 0.54 -2.17 0.61
N LEU A 138 1.63 -2.07 1.37
CA LEU A 138 2.26 -0.79 1.68
C LEU A 138 3.54 -0.63 0.86
N ILE A 139 3.57 0.42 0.04
CA ILE A 139 4.70 0.80 -0.81
C ILE A 139 5.37 2.00 -0.16
N VAL A 140 6.64 1.86 0.18
CA VAL A 140 7.41 2.91 0.88
C VAL A 140 8.47 3.45 -0.06
N PRO A 141 8.43 4.74 -0.43
CA PRO A 141 9.51 5.39 -1.18
C PRO A 141 10.81 5.50 -0.36
N GLU A 142 11.93 5.63 -1.08
CA GLU A 142 13.23 5.96 -0.48
C GLU A 142 13.12 7.19 0.43
N ASN A 143 13.93 7.23 1.49
CA ASN A 143 14.02 8.35 2.42
C ASN A 143 12.73 8.67 3.21
N SER A 144 11.69 7.85 3.08
CA SER A 144 10.47 8.00 3.87
C SER A 144 10.73 7.74 5.35
N LYS A 145 10.03 8.48 6.20
CA LYS A 145 10.09 8.28 7.66
C LYS A 145 8.73 7.78 8.16
N PRO A 146 8.70 6.81 9.08
CA PRO A 146 7.45 6.33 9.66
C PRO A 146 6.83 7.39 10.58
N LYS A 147 5.89 8.16 10.04
CA LYS A 147 5.12 9.19 10.76
C LYS A 147 3.65 9.07 10.40
N LEU A 148 2.78 9.44 11.33
CA LEU A 148 1.35 9.49 11.15
C LEU A 148 0.78 10.75 11.80
N LYS A 149 0.78 11.86 11.06
CA LYS A 149 0.15 13.12 11.46
C LYS A 149 -0.99 13.51 10.55
N LYS A 150 -0.81 13.30 9.22
CA LYS A 150 -1.81 13.60 8.20
C LYS A 150 -1.85 12.48 7.18
N LEU A 151 -3.03 11.96 6.93
CA LEU A 151 -3.29 10.93 5.93
C LEU A 151 -4.21 11.48 4.85
N LEU A 152 -3.84 11.31 3.59
CA LEU A 152 -4.69 11.61 2.46
C LEU A 152 -5.45 10.35 2.04
N VAL A 153 -6.78 10.46 1.89
CA VAL A 153 -7.66 9.38 1.42
C VAL A 153 -8.42 9.87 0.20
N PRO A 154 -7.93 9.59 -1.00
CA PRO A 154 -8.70 9.83 -2.23
C PRO A 154 -9.98 8.99 -2.22
N SER A 155 -11.11 9.61 -2.56
CA SER A 155 -12.43 8.97 -2.43
C SER A 155 -13.36 9.36 -3.56
N ASP A 156 -13.95 8.35 -4.18
CA ASP A 156 -15.08 8.47 -5.09
C ASP A 156 -16.44 8.24 -4.38
N PHE A 157 -16.42 8.12 -3.06
CA PHE A 157 -17.55 7.83 -2.18
C PHE A 157 -18.22 6.47 -2.43
N SER A 158 -17.53 5.54 -3.08
CA SER A 158 -17.96 4.15 -3.25
C SER A 158 -17.81 3.34 -1.96
N ASP A 159 -18.34 2.11 -1.95
CA ASP A 159 -18.16 1.18 -0.84
C ASP A 159 -16.69 0.78 -0.67
N TYR A 160 -15.89 0.70 -1.73
CA TYR A 160 -14.46 0.46 -1.65
C TYR A 160 -13.71 1.66 -1.05
N ALA A 161 -14.11 2.89 -1.39
CA ALA A 161 -13.57 4.09 -0.75
C ALA A 161 -13.95 4.15 0.73
N ARG A 162 -15.13 3.64 1.11
CA ARG A 162 -15.53 3.50 2.52
C ARG A 162 -14.58 2.55 3.26
N GLU A 163 -14.27 1.39 2.70
CA GLU A 163 -13.31 0.45 3.31
C GLU A 163 -11.92 1.10 3.51
N ALA A 164 -11.45 1.88 2.53
CA ALA A 164 -10.19 2.62 2.66
C ALA A 164 -10.26 3.68 3.77
N MET A 165 -11.36 4.39 3.89
CA MET A 165 -11.59 5.37 4.95
C MET A 165 -11.64 4.70 6.33
N GLU A 166 -12.32 3.57 6.49
CA GLU A 166 -12.37 2.79 7.73
C GLU A 166 -10.96 2.31 8.14
N VAL A 167 -10.13 1.90 7.16
CA VAL A 167 -8.72 1.58 7.41
C VAL A 167 -7.95 2.82 7.87
N ALA A 168 -8.12 3.95 7.21
CA ALA A 168 -7.46 5.21 7.58
C ALA A 168 -7.84 5.64 9.01
N ILE A 169 -9.11 5.56 9.39
CA ILE A 169 -9.58 5.85 10.74
C ILE A 169 -8.95 4.89 11.75
N SER A 170 -8.91 3.59 11.43
CA SER A 170 -8.28 2.59 12.30
C SER A 170 -6.77 2.81 12.49
N VAL A 171 -6.08 3.30 11.47
CA VAL A 171 -4.66 3.67 11.53
C VAL A 171 -4.47 4.96 12.33
N ALA A 172 -5.30 5.97 12.08
CA ALA A 172 -5.25 7.25 12.78
C ALA A 172 -5.55 7.12 14.28
N GLU A 173 -6.53 6.29 14.65
CA GLU A 173 -6.91 6.03 16.04
C GLU A 173 -5.74 5.45 16.86
N ARG A 174 -4.90 4.60 16.24
CA ARG A 174 -3.75 3.97 16.90
C ARG A 174 -2.49 4.83 16.89
N SER A 175 -2.49 5.91 16.12
CA SER A 175 -1.35 6.83 16.15
C SER A 175 -1.31 7.57 17.50
N ARG A 176 -0.10 7.78 18.03
CA ARG A 176 0.09 8.49 19.32
C ARG A 176 -0.52 9.90 19.31
N GLU A 177 -0.49 10.58 18.16
CA GLU A 177 -0.94 11.96 17.98
C GLU A 177 -2.35 12.07 17.37
N LYS A 178 -3.10 10.97 17.20
CA LYS A 178 -4.40 10.92 16.50
C LYS A 178 -4.34 11.67 15.17
N ALA A 179 -3.81 11.00 14.15
CA ALA A 179 -3.59 11.59 12.84
C ALA A 179 -4.87 12.21 12.25
N GLU A 180 -4.72 13.37 11.62
CA GLU A 180 -5.80 14.00 10.85
C GLU A 180 -5.97 13.28 9.51
N ILE A 181 -7.21 13.08 9.09
CA ILE A 181 -7.54 12.49 7.78
C ILE A 181 -8.08 13.57 6.86
N ILE A 182 -7.51 13.66 5.67
CA ILE A 182 -8.01 14.49 4.58
C ILE A 182 -8.64 13.57 3.52
N CYS A 183 -9.96 13.67 3.38
CA CYS A 183 -10.72 12.98 2.35
C CYS A 183 -10.75 13.84 1.10
N GLN A 184 -10.06 13.46 0.05
CA GLN A 184 -10.04 14.20 -1.21
C GLN A 184 -11.01 13.56 -2.21
N ASN A 185 -11.91 14.38 -2.75
CA ASN A 185 -12.69 14.03 -3.93
C ASN A 185 -12.23 14.87 -5.12
N VAL A 186 -11.80 14.20 -6.16
CA VAL A 186 -11.49 14.83 -7.45
C VAL A 186 -12.72 14.72 -8.33
N PHE A 187 -13.20 15.84 -8.88
CA PHE A 187 -14.37 15.90 -9.72
C PHE A 187 -14.08 16.59 -11.04
N THR A 188 -14.75 16.18 -12.10
CA THR A 188 -14.66 16.75 -13.45
C THR A 188 -15.91 17.51 -13.81
N VAL A 189 -15.78 18.53 -14.65
CA VAL A 189 -16.92 19.21 -15.30
C VAL A 189 -17.21 18.48 -16.61
N PRO A 190 -18.41 17.89 -16.79
CA PRO A 190 -18.72 17.15 -18.01
C PRO A 190 -18.75 18.07 -19.23
N SER A 191 -18.26 17.58 -20.36
CA SER A 191 -18.18 18.36 -21.62
C SER A 191 -19.52 18.94 -22.09
N GLY A 192 -20.63 18.32 -21.67
CA GLY A 192 -22.01 18.81 -22.00
C GLY A 192 -22.52 19.98 -21.16
N TYR A 193 -21.72 20.58 -20.27
CA TYR A 193 -22.17 21.67 -19.37
C TYR A 193 -22.75 22.87 -20.14
N HIS A 194 -22.24 23.16 -21.32
CA HIS A 194 -22.69 24.27 -22.17
C HIS A 194 -24.14 24.15 -22.62
N PHE A 195 -24.75 22.96 -22.66
CA PHE A 195 -26.17 22.78 -22.94
C PHE A 195 -27.09 23.30 -21.81
N THR A 196 -26.52 23.60 -20.65
CA THR A 196 -27.27 24.13 -19.50
C THR A 196 -27.38 25.65 -19.50
N GLY A 197 -26.70 26.33 -20.42
CA GLY A 197 -26.63 27.80 -20.47
C GLY A 197 -25.71 28.41 -19.38
N LYS A 198 -24.96 27.58 -18.64
CA LYS A 198 -24.02 27.99 -17.58
C LYS A 198 -22.62 28.09 -18.10
N SER A 199 -21.83 28.95 -17.49
CA SER A 199 -20.37 28.96 -17.69
C SER A 199 -19.73 27.74 -17.08
N TYR A 200 -18.46 27.46 -17.46
CA TYR A 200 -17.68 26.38 -16.91
C TYR A 200 -17.54 26.47 -15.37
N ASP A 201 -17.23 27.67 -14.87
CA ASP A 201 -17.05 27.90 -13.43
C ASP A 201 -18.36 27.79 -12.64
N GLU A 202 -19.49 28.29 -13.20
CA GLU A 202 -20.80 28.09 -12.58
C GLU A 202 -21.17 26.61 -12.48
N PHE A 203 -20.86 25.83 -13.53
CA PHE A 203 -21.14 24.40 -13.51
C PHE A 203 -20.16 23.65 -12.57
N ALA A 204 -18.91 24.05 -12.51
CA ALA A 204 -17.92 23.52 -11.55
C ALA A 204 -18.39 23.72 -10.10
N ALA A 205 -18.94 24.89 -9.76
CA ALA A 205 -19.51 25.16 -8.44
C ALA A 205 -20.68 24.22 -8.10
N ILE A 206 -21.53 23.89 -9.09
CA ILE A 206 -22.61 22.90 -8.94
C ILE A 206 -22.02 21.52 -8.66
N MET A 207 -21.01 21.09 -9.43
CA MET A 207 -20.34 19.79 -9.22
C MET A 207 -19.70 19.70 -7.85
N GLN A 208 -19.04 20.75 -7.38
CA GLN A 208 -18.49 20.82 -6.04
C GLN A 208 -19.59 20.68 -4.97
N THR A 209 -20.69 21.41 -5.10
CA THR A 209 -21.84 21.30 -4.19
C THR A 209 -22.37 19.87 -4.10
N HIS A 210 -22.46 19.17 -5.24
CA HIS A 210 -22.84 17.76 -5.26
C HIS A 210 -21.80 16.86 -4.55
N ALA A 211 -20.50 17.12 -4.74
CA ALA A 211 -19.45 16.40 -4.04
C ALA A 211 -19.54 16.60 -2.51
N GLU A 212 -19.83 17.82 -2.05
CA GLU A 212 -20.04 18.14 -0.62
C GLU A 212 -21.24 17.38 -0.03
N ILE A 213 -22.36 17.34 -0.75
CA ILE A 213 -23.55 16.58 -0.34
C ILE A 213 -23.22 15.08 -0.26
N ASN A 214 -22.51 14.55 -1.25
CA ASN A 214 -22.12 13.15 -1.28
C ASN A 214 -21.13 12.81 -0.17
N PHE A 215 -20.17 13.67 0.14
CA PHE A 215 -19.29 13.51 1.27
C PHE A 215 -20.07 13.44 2.60
N LYS A 216 -21.02 14.36 2.81
CA LYS A 216 -21.86 14.34 4.03
C LYS A 216 -22.65 13.04 4.18
N LYS A 217 -23.17 12.47 3.07
CA LYS A 217 -23.84 11.17 3.06
C LYS A 217 -22.86 10.01 3.32
N PHE A 218 -21.66 10.10 2.75
CA PHE A 218 -20.62 9.09 2.87
C PHE A 218 -20.10 8.99 4.31
N ILE A 219 -19.72 10.13 4.90
CA ILE A 219 -19.10 10.14 6.24
C ILE A 219 -20.10 9.76 7.35
N ARG A 220 -21.39 10.03 7.18
CA ARG A 220 -22.44 9.61 8.12
C ARG A 220 -22.57 8.10 8.27
N LYS A 221 -22.11 7.32 7.28
CA LYS A 221 -22.13 5.85 7.30
C LYS A 221 -20.91 5.25 7.96
N ILE A 222 -19.97 6.07 8.42
CA ILE A 222 -18.65 5.64 8.93
C ILE A 222 -18.52 6.09 10.38
N ASP A 223 -18.16 5.16 11.25
CA ASP A 223 -17.77 5.47 12.63
C ASP A 223 -16.36 6.07 12.61
N THR A 224 -16.27 7.39 12.76
CA THR A 224 -15.00 8.12 12.74
C THR A 224 -14.21 8.01 14.04
N LYS A 225 -14.76 7.44 15.11
CA LYS A 225 -14.11 7.25 16.42
C LYS A 225 -13.42 8.51 16.96
N SER A 226 -14.06 9.65 16.75
CA SER A 226 -13.55 10.98 17.11
C SER A 226 -12.30 11.41 16.35
N ILE A 227 -11.92 10.73 15.27
CA ILE A 227 -10.84 11.16 14.37
C ILE A 227 -11.37 12.31 13.52
N LYS A 228 -10.58 13.37 13.42
CA LYS A 228 -10.90 14.53 12.58
C LYS A 228 -10.74 14.16 11.11
N VAL A 229 -11.85 14.20 10.36
CA VAL A 229 -11.87 14.00 8.91
C VAL A 229 -12.27 15.32 8.26
N LYS A 230 -11.39 15.88 7.43
CA LYS A 230 -11.66 17.06 6.60
C LYS A 230 -11.89 16.63 5.15
N ALA A 231 -12.78 17.30 4.45
CA ALA A 231 -12.96 17.11 3.02
C ALA A 231 -12.18 18.16 2.23
N VAL A 232 -11.62 17.75 1.11
CA VAL A 232 -11.02 18.60 0.07
C VAL A 232 -11.64 18.20 -1.27
N TYR A 233 -12.10 19.18 -2.03
CA TYR A 233 -12.68 18.99 -3.35
C TYR A 233 -11.76 19.62 -4.38
N THR A 234 -11.31 18.82 -5.33
CA THR A 234 -10.39 19.25 -6.37
C THR A 234 -11.07 19.13 -7.73
N LYS A 235 -11.10 20.22 -8.47
CA LYS A 235 -11.53 20.21 -9.86
C LYS A 235 -10.38 19.68 -10.72
N ASP A 236 -10.64 18.66 -11.50
CA ASP A 236 -9.71 18.10 -12.47
C ASP A 236 -9.91 18.81 -13.81
N ASP A 237 -8.94 19.64 -14.17
CA ASP A 237 -8.96 20.40 -15.42
C ASP A 237 -8.13 19.71 -16.52
N ASP A 238 -7.22 18.81 -16.15
CA ASP A 238 -6.21 18.22 -17.05
C ASP A 238 -6.49 16.74 -17.39
N ASP A 239 -7.65 16.21 -16.92
CA ASP A 239 -8.02 14.78 -17.03
C ASP A 239 -6.95 13.83 -16.41
N ASP A 240 -6.28 14.31 -15.37
CA ASP A 240 -5.31 13.53 -14.58
C ASP A 240 -5.53 13.64 -13.07
N PRO A 241 -6.55 12.97 -12.55
CA PRO A 241 -6.91 13.03 -11.14
C PRO A 241 -5.80 12.51 -10.21
N VAL A 242 -4.82 11.76 -10.72
CA VAL A 242 -3.69 11.27 -9.91
C VAL A 242 -2.67 12.37 -9.64
N GLU A 243 -2.43 13.25 -10.60
CA GLU A 243 -1.57 14.42 -10.38
C GLU A 243 -2.19 15.35 -9.35
N ASP A 244 -3.51 15.56 -9.38
CA ASP A 244 -4.24 16.30 -8.36
C ASP A 244 -4.12 15.67 -6.96
N ILE A 245 -4.18 14.34 -6.86
CA ILE A 245 -3.98 13.65 -5.58
C ILE A 245 -2.56 13.89 -5.05
N ILE A 246 -1.55 13.75 -5.90
CA ILE A 246 -0.15 13.98 -5.51
C ILE A 246 0.09 15.45 -5.15
N ARG A 247 -0.50 16.39 -5.87
CA ARG A 247 -0.42 17.82 -5.59
C ARG A 247 -1.01 18.15 -4.22
N VAL A 248 -2.23 17.69 -3.92
CA VAL A 248 -2.85 17.89 -2.62
C VAL A 248 -2.04 17.20 -1.51
N ALA A 249 -1.50 16.00 -1.74
CA ALA A 249 -0.63 15.34 -0.77
C ALA A 249 0.60 16.20 -0.40
N LYS A 250 1.20 16.88 -1.37
CA LYS A 250 2.30 17.84 -1.15
C LYS A 250 1.84 19.08 -0.37
N GLU A 251 0.76 19.72 -0.80
CA GLU A 251 0.22 20.94 -0.18
C GLU A 251 -0.11 20.74 1.30
N ILE A 252 -0.69 19.61 1.67
CA ILE A 252 -1.03 19.31 3.06
C ILE A 252 0.14 18.73 3.85
N ASN A 253 1.28 18.47 3.23
CA ASN A 253 2.41 17.71 3.80
C ASN A 253 1.94 16.34 4.37
N ALA A 254 1.29 15.54 3.54
CA ALA A 254 0.81 14.22 3.92
C ALA A 254 1.95 13.29 4.35
N ASN A 255 1.69 12.43 5.33
CA ASN A 255 2.63 11.38 5.73
C ASN A 255 2.38 10.05 5.02
N GLY A 256 1.27 9.94 4.31
CA GLY A 256 0.92 8.79 3.50
C GLY A 256 -0.42 8.96 2.80
N ILE A 257 -0.61 8.16 1.77
CA ILE A 257 -1.85 8.07 1.01
C ILE A 257 -2.46 6.70 1.26
N ILE A 258 -3.76 6.63 1.52
CA ILE A 258 -4.49 5.37 1.69
C ILE A 258 -5.59 5.30 0.65
N ILE A 259 -5.57 4.25 -0.17
CA ILE A 259 -6.55 4.07 -1.25
C ILE A 259 -7.07 2.62 -1.26
N GLY A 260 -8.33 2.45 -1.65
CA GLY A 260 -8.88 1.12 -1.94
C GLY A 260 -8.24 0.50 -3.19
N ALA A 261 -8.03 -0.80 -3.18
CA ALA A 261 -7.55 -1.51 -4.37
C ALA A 261 -8.52 -1.41 -5.55
N LYS A 262 -9.77 -1.01 -5.33
CA LYS A 262 -10.85 -0.89 -6.32
C LYS A 262 -11.60 0.42 -6.17
N GLY A 263 -12.30 0.82 -7.22
CA GLY A 263 -13.25 1.93 -7.26
C GLY A 263 -14.60 1.48 -7.83
N ARG A 264 -15.48 2.44 -8.19
CA ARG A 264 -16.84 2.20 -8.68
C ARG A 264 -16.96 1.22 -9.85
N THR A 265 -15.97 1.20 -10.73
CA THR A 265 -16.03 0.48 -12.02
C THR A 265 -15.42 -0.93 -11.97
N ALA A 266 -14.96 -1.40 -10.81
CA ALA A 266 -14.28 -2.68 -10.70
C ALA A 266 -15.27 -3.86 -10.77
N ALA A 267 -15.43 -4.44 -11.95
CA ALA A 267 -16.36 -5.53 -12.22
C ALA A 267 -15.97 -6.88 -11.62
N THR A 268 -14.68 -7.14 -11.33
CA THR A 268 -14.22 -8.43 -10.81
C THR A 268 -13.27 -8.33 -9.62
N ALA A 269 -13.23 -9.38 -8.82
CA ALA A 269 -12.39 -9.46 -7.61
C ALA A 269 -10.87 -9.35 -7.86
N LEU A 270 -10.43 -9.63 -9.09
CA LEU A 270 -9.03 -9.82 -9.47
C LEU A 270 -8.33 -8.56 -9.98
N PHE A 271 -9.07 -7.46 -10.26
CA PHE A 271 -8.48 -6.28 -10.84
C PHE A 271 -8.21 -5.20 -9.79
N ILE A 272 -7.09 -4.51 -9.98
CA ILE A 272 -6.82 -3.24 -9.33
C ILE A 272 -7.51 -2.11 -10.11
N GLY A 273 -8.08 -1.13 -9.43
CA GLY A 273 -8.67 0.05 -10.05
C GLY A 273 -7.61 0.92 -10.75
N SER A 274 -8.00 1.56 -11.86
CA SER A 274 -7.11 2.42 -12.66
C SER A 274 -6.44 3.52 -11.82
N MET A 275 -7.17 4.12 -10.89
CA MET A 275 -6.65 5.15 -9.99
C MET A 275 -5.56 4.61 -9.08
N ALA A 276 -5.78 3.45 -8.42
CA ALA A 276 -4.79 2.83 -7.55
C ALA A 276 -3.56 2.39 -8.35
N GLU A 277 -3.77 1.83 -9.55
CA GLU A 277 -2.68 1.42 -10.43
C GLU A 277 -1.82 2.61 -10.87
N ARG A 278 -2.45 3.70 -11.30
CA ARG A 278 -1.73 4.91 -11.73
C ARG A 278 -1.01 5.60 -10.57
N LEU A 279 -1.63 5.64 -9.36
CA LEU A 279 -0.93 6.09 -8.15
C LEU A 279 0.32 5.26 -7.84
N ILE A 280 0.26 3.93 -7.99
CA ILE A 280 1.43 3.07 -7.81
C ILE A 280 2.51 3.39 -8.85
N GLN A 281 2.14 3.80 -10.06
CA GLN A 281 3.08 4.17 -11.11
C GLN A 281 3.75 5.52 -10.84
N LEU A 282 2.99 6.53 -10.47
CA LEU A 282 3.44 7.92 -10.42
C LEU A 282 3.92 8.37 -9.03
N ASN A 283 3.32 7.85 -7.95
CA ASN A 283 3.68 8.28 -6.59
C ASN A 283 5.02 7.68 -6.15
N ASP A 284 6.04 8.51 -6.12
CA ASP A 284 7.39 8.20 -5.65
C ASP A 284 7.79 8.94 -4.36
N GLN A 285 6.87 9.74 -3.78
CA GLN A 285 7.15 10.65 -2.68
C GLN A 285 6.48 10.25 -1.36
N PHE A 286 5.31 9.62 -1.43
CA PHE A 286 4.51 9.33 -0.25
C PHE A 286 4.37 7.82 -0.02
N PRO A 287 4.49 7.32 1.21
CA PRO A 287 4.03 5.97 1.54
C PRO A 287 2.59 5.77 1.06
N LEU A 288 2.37 4.70 0.28
CA LEU A 288 1.07 4.39 -0.32
C LEU A 288 0.55 3.07 0.20
N LEU A 289 -0.55 3.11 0.95
CA LEU A 289 -1.27 1.94 1.40
C LEU A 289 -2.43 1.64 0.45
N VAL A 290 -2.31 0.54 -0.29
CA VAL A 290 -3.41 -0.02 -1.08
C VAL A 290 -4.14 -1.05 -0.22
N THR A 291 -5.39 -0.74 0.15
CA THR A 291 -6.14 -1.56 1.11
C THR A 291 -6.87 -2.71 0.43
N ARG A 292 -6.76 -3.90 1.04
CA ARG A 292 -7.55 -5.10 0.73
C ARG A 292 -7.94 -5.76 2.04
N PRO A 293 -9.16 -5.58 2.52
CA PRO A 293 -9.64 -6.27 3.71
C PRO A 293 -9.67 -7.78 3.50
N LYS A 294 -9.22 -8.55 4.49
CA LYS A 294 -9.26 -10.01 4.45
C LYS A 294 -10.69 -10.55 4.32
N GLY A 295 -10.84 -11.62 3.57
CA GLY A 295 -12.04 -12.47 3.55
C GLY A 295 -13.03 -12.25 2.41
N LYS A 296 -12.95 -11.13 1.66
CA LYS A 296 -13.88 -10.90 0.55
C LYS A 296 -13.48 -11.54 -0.79
N ASN A 297 -12.22 -12.05 -0.93
CA ASN A 297 -11.70 -12.57 -2.21
C ASN A 297 -10.79 -13.79 -2.09
N ALA A 298 -10.72 -14.47 -0.95
CA ALA A 298 -9.75 -15.57 -0.72
C ALA A 298 -9.95 -16.78 -1.65
N GLY A 299 -11.20 -17.13 -2.00
CA GLY A 299 -11.48 -18.35 -2.77
C GLY A 299 -11.19 -18.28 -4.28
N ILE A 300 -11.10 -17.07 -4.86
CA ILE A 300 -10.90 -16.93 -6.31
C ILE A 300 -9.40 -16.83 -6.66
N ILE A 301 -8.58 -16.38 -5.72
CA ILE A 301 -7.14 -16.18 -5.94
C ILE A 301 -6.36 -17.48 -5.86
N GLU A 302 -6.81 -18.47 -5.07
CA GLU A 302 -6.20 -19.81 -5.02
C GLU A 302 -6.24 -20.50 -6.39
N TYR A 303 -7.34 -20.35 -7.13
CA TYR A 303 -7.51 -21.00 -8.45
C TYR A 303 -6.57 -20.44 -9.55
N ILE A 304 -6.06 -19.23 -9.40
CA ILE A 304 -5.19 -18.56 -10.42
C ILE A 304 -3.70 -18.72 -10.12
N LEU A 305 -3.32 -19.07 -8.90
CA LEU A 305 -1.93 -19.30 -8.52
C LEU A 305 -1.44 -20.72 -8.83
N GLU A 306 -2.33 -21.64 -9.20
CA GLU A 306 -2.02 -23.00 -9.65
C GLU A 306 -1.72 -23.07 -11.17
N ILE A 307 -1.93 -22.00 -11.94
CA ILE A 307 -1.53 -21.85 -13.34
C ILE A 307 -0.30 -20.92 -13.41
#